data_89f74e7c0a0de8ea2ab16163818feba3
#
_entry.id   89f74e7c0a0de8ea2ab16163818feba3
#
_cell.length_a   1.000
_cell.length_b   1.000
_cell.length_c   1.000
_cell.angle_alpha   90.00
_cell.angle_beta   90.00
_cell.angle_gamma   90.00
#
_symmetry.space_group_name_H-M   'P 1'
#
loop_
_entity.id
_entity.type
_entity.pdbx_description
1 polymer ?
#
loop_
_entity_poly.entity_id
_entity_poly.type
_entity_poly.pdbx_seq_one_letter_code
_entity_poly.pdbx_strand_id
1 'polypeptide(L)'
;MGEAERVDSPSSKIRVGVVLGGISSEREISLESGRNIFGKLPKQRYEPLPIFMDSRGGLWLIPVKYLMRNATADIEEDLDDGARRIPYEELKKEVDIIYIALHGKYGEDGCFQGLLELLNIPYVGSGVLASALGMDKYMARRLLSLEGIDVPGTARLSLDEWTADPAGIAVRLEREFGFPCVVKPTREGCSTAVTRVDSTGELAPAVEEAFRWDNDVLVEEYIRGMEVTCGVVGTVNPLALTPSETIPTAEILFLEDKFLYGQGENK
;
A
#
# COMPACT_ATOMS: atom_id res chain seq x y z
N MET A 1 -25.44 45.20 31.22
CA MET A 1 -24.44 45.18 30.16
C MET A 1 -24.45 43.77 29.65
N GLY A 2 -25.03 43.57 28.47
CA GLY A 2 -25.32 42.26 27.93
C GLY A 2 -24.06 41.56 27.41
N GLU A 3 -23.90 40.31 27.79
CA GLU A 3 -23.01 39.36 27.11
C GLU A 3 -23.58 39.09 25.71
N ALA A 4 -22.82 39.50 24.70
CA ALA A 4 -23.13 39.16 23.34
C ALA A 4 -22.85 37.66 23.16
N GLU A 5 -23.91 36.86 23.04
CA GLU A 5 -23.82 35.49 22.50
C GLU A 5 -23.07 35.51 21.17
N ARG A 6 -21.91 34.86 21.15
CA ARG A 6 -21.26 34.51 19.89
C ARG A 6 -22.16 33.52 19.18
N VAL A 7 -22.87 33.98 18.18
CA VAL A 7 -23.52 33.10 17.21
C VAL A 7 -22.39 32.41 16.44
N ASP A 8 -22.12 31.15 16.80
CA ASP A 8 -21.27 30.27 16.01
C ASP A 8 -21.93 30.14 14.64
N SER A 9 -21.30 30.76 13.64
CA SER A 9 -21.62 30.48 12.24
C SER A 9 -21.43 28.95 12.04
N PRO A 10 -22.30 28.27 11.28
CA PRO A 10 -22.14 26.84 11.03
C PRO A 10 -20.75 26.62 10.44
N SER A 11 -19.86 25.98 11.19
CA SER A 11 -18.52 25.67 10.71
C SER A 11 -18.65 24.88 9.41
N SER A 12 -18.12 25.39 8.32
CA SER A 12 -18.08 24.66 7.05
C SER A 12 -17.42 23.31 7.30
N LYS A 13 -18.05 22.22 6.82
CA LYS A 13 -17.49 20.87 6.94
C LYS A 13 -16.11 20.83 6.28
N ILE A 14 -15.23 20.03 6.86
CA ILE A 14 -13.90 19.77 6.28
C ILE A 14 -14.08 18.89 5.04
N ARG A 15 -13.64 19.35 3.88
CA ARG A 15 -13.68 18.59 2.63
C ARG A 15 -12.55 17.57 2.61
N VAL A 16 -12.91 16.28 2.67
CA VAL A 16 -11.96 15.17 2.70
C VAL A 16 -11.95 14.49 1.34
N GLY A 17 -10.89 14.70 0.56
CA GLY A 17 -10.68 13.95 -0.68
C GLY A 17 -10.27 12.52 -0.34
N VAL A 18 -11.12 11.54 -0.62
CA VAL A 18 -10.78 10.11 -0.50
C VAL A 18 -10.25 9.65 -1.85
N VAL A 19 -8.92 9.50 -1.94
CA VAL A 19 -8.26 9.10 -3.19
C VAL A 19 -8.17 7.59 -3.26
N LEU A 20 -8.74 7.01 -4.32
CA LEU A 20 -8.87 5.56 -4.54
C LEU A 20 -8.60 5.18 -6.00
N GLY A 21 -8.41 3.89 -6.30
CA GLY A 21 -8.00 3.40 -7.61
C GLY A 21 -6.49 3.31 -7.73
N GLY A 22 -5.89 4.06 -8.65
CA GLY A 22 -4.43 4.10 -8.83
C GLY A 22 -3.93 3.22 -9.96
N ILE A 23 -2.59 3.20 -10.12
CA ILE A 23 -1.92 2.50 -11.22
C ILE A 23 -1.27 1.17 -10.79
N SER A 24 -1.29 0.85 -9.50
CA SER A 24 -0.70 -0.38 -8.97
C SER A 24 -1.55 -1.61 -9.28
N SER A 25 -0.98 -2.80 -9.11
CA SER A 25 -1.69 -4.08 -9.13
C SER A 25 -2.79 -4.18 -8.06
N GLU A 26 -2.74 -3.31 -7.04
CA GLU A 26 -3.64 -3.30 -5.88
C GLU A 26 -4.82 -2.32 -6.02
N ARG A 27 -5.08 -1.81 -7.23
CA ARG A 27 -6.09 -0.79 -7.48
C ARG A 27 -7.52 -1.21 -7.11
N GLU A 28 -7.85 -2.49 -7.22
CA GLU A 28 -9.16 -3.02 -6.80
C GLU A 28 -9.32 -3.00 -5.29
N ILE A 29 -8.25 -3.31 -4.56
CA ILE A 29 -8.20 -3.21 -3.09
C ILE A 29 -8.33 -1.75 -2.66
N SER A 30 -7.69 -0.85 -3.39
CA SER A 30 -7.83 0.59 -3.19
C SER A 30 -9.28 1.06 -3.34
N LEU A 31 -10.02 0.51 -4.31
CA LEU A 31 -11.45 0.79 -4.50
C LEU A 31 -12.26 0.38 -3.27
N GLU A 32 -12.03 -0.84 -2.74
CA GLU A 32 -12.72 -1.32 -1.54
C GLU A 32 -12.37 -0.49 -0.29
N SER A 33 -11.09 -0.18 -0.10
CA SER A 33 -10.63 0.68 0.99
C SER A 33 -11.26 2.07 0.92
N GLY A 34 -11.29 2.65 -0.27
CA GLY A 34 -11.90 3.96 -0.51
C GLY A 34 -13.40 3.98 -0.22
N ARG A 35 -14.14 2.95 -0.62
CA ARG A 35 -15.58 2.78 -0.28
C ARG A 35 -15.81 2.74 1.22
N ASN A 36 -15.02 1.93 1.92
CA ASN A 36 -15.13 1.75 3.35
C ASN A 36 -14.88 3.07 4.09
N ILE A 37 -13.81 3.78 3.74
CA ILE A 37 -13.45 5.08 4.32
C ILE A 37 -14.53 6.10 4.02
N PHE A 38 -14.95 6.24 2.74
CA PHE A 38 -15.99 7.16 2.31
C PHE A 38 -17.30 6.96 3.10
N GLY A 39 -17.68 5.69 3.31
CA GLY A 39 -18.89 5.33 4.04
C GLY A 39 -18.82 5.62 5.55
N LYS A 40 -17.63 5.47 6.15
CA LYS A 40 -17.42 5.60 7.61
C LYS A 40 -17.11 7.02 8.07
N LEU A 41 -16.73 7.95 7.19
CA LEU A 41 -16.47 9.33 7.59
C LEU A 41 -17.74 9.99 8.14
N PRO A 42 -17.69 10.55 9.38
CA PRO A 42 -18.85 11.22 10.01
C PRO A 42 -19.28 12.46 9.22
N LYS A 43 -20.39 12.36 8.51
CA LYS A 43 -20.91 13.41 7.62
C LYS A 43 -21.36 14.69 8.34
N GLN A 44 -21.42 14.68 9.67
CA GLN A 44 -21.68 15.89 10.48
C GLN A 44 -20.48 16.84 10.47
N ARG A 45 -19.26 16.31 10.42
CA ARG A 45 -18.00 17.07 10.50
C ARG A 45 -17.28 17.15 9.15
N TYR A 46 -17.43 16.13 8.31
CA TYR A 46 -16.69 15.96 7.06
C TYR A 46 -17.62 15.95 5.86
N GLU A 47 -17.10 16.47 4.75
CA GLU A 47 -17.67 16.32 3.43
C GLU A 47 -16.72 15.42 2.60
N PRO A 48 -16.99 14.10 2.53
CA PRO A 48 -16.13 13.21 1.76
C PRO A 48 -16.36 13.39 0.27
N LEU A 49 -15.26 13.57 -0.48
CA LEU A 49 -15.23 13.72 -1.92
C LEU A 49 -14.50 12.51 -2.52
N PRO A 50 -15.17 11.67 -3.33
CA PRO A 50 -14.52 10.52 -3.95
C PRO A 50 -13.66 11.00 -5.12
N ILE A 51 -12.35 10.82 -5.00
CA ILE A 51 -11.36 11.17 -6.03
C ILE A 51 -10.77 9.88 -6.57
N PHE A 52 -11.06 9.57 -7.82
CA PHE A 52 -10.54 8.38 -8.49
C PHE A 52 -9.24 8.72 -9.20
N MET A 53 -8.20 7.92 -8.98
CA MET A 53 -6.98 7.95 -9.77
C MET A 53 -7.09 6.86 -10.84
N ASP A 54 -7.06 7.28 -12.10
CA ASP A 54 -7.11 6.36 -13.24
C ASP A 54 -5.78 5.58 -13.42
N SER A 55 -5.77 4.61 -14.33
CA SER A 55 -4.60 3.77 -14.64
C SER A 55 -3.39 4.53 -15.22
N ARG A 56 -3.58 5.81 -15.55
CA ARG A 56 -2.54 6.71 -16.07
C ARG A 56 -2.11 7.77 -15.05
N GLY A 57 -2.66 7.71 -13.83
CA GLY A 57 -2.37 8.64 -12.75
C GLY A 57 -3.23 9.92 -12.79
N GLY A 58 -4.18 10.07 -13.70
CA GLY A 58 -5.10 11.21 -13.72
C GLY A 58 -6.06 11.19 -12.54
N LEU A 59 -6.33 12.35 -11.93
CA LEU A 59 -7.30 12.48 -10.85
C LEU A 59 -8.65 12.93 -11.37
N TRP A 60 -9.71 12.33 -10.86
CA TRP A 60 -11.09 12.57 -11.24
C TRP A 60 -12.00 12.69 -10.03
N LEU A 61 -12.72 13.80 -9.89
CA LEU A 61 -13.86 13.86 -8.97
C LEU A 61 -15.00 13.09 -9.59
N ILE A 62 -15.35 11.96 -8.98
CA ILE A 62 -16.35 11.03 -9.50
C ILE A 62 -17.69 11.17 -8.76
N PRO A 63 -18.83 10.93 -9.42
CA PRO A 63 -20.12 10.80 -8.76
C PRO A 63 -20.11 9.66 -7.74
N VAL A 64 -20.75 9.86 -6.58
CA VAL A 64 -20.82 8.84 -5.51
C VAL A 64 -21.37 7.49 -6.01
N LYS A 65 -22.25 7.50 -6.99
CA LYS A 65 -22.78 6.28 -7.61
C LYS A 65 -21.71 5.36 -8.21
N TYR A 66 -20.54 5.92 -8.61
CA TYR A 66 -19.44 5.14 -9.18
C TYR A 66 -18.69 4.30 -8.13
N LEU A 67 -18.80 4.68 -6.87
CA LEU A 67 -18.31 3.81 -5.79
C LEU A 67 -19.05 2.45 -5.71
N MET A 68 -20.17 2.30 -6.40
CA MET A 68 -20.92 1.04 -6.45
C MET A 68 -20.55 0.16 -7.67
N ARG A 69 -19.60 0.59 -8.52
CA ARG A 69 -19.11 -0.20 -9.64
C ARG A 69 -18.32 -1.40 -9.15
N ASN A 70 -18.33 -2.52 -9.88
CA ASN A 70 -17.68 -3.75 -9.44
C ASN A 70 -16.16 -3.66 -9.50
N ALA A 71 -15.61 -3.00 -10.51
CA ALA A 71 -14.19 -2.89 -10.75
C ALA A 71 -13.77 -1.44 -11.06
N THR A 72 -12.47 -1.16 -10.94
CA THR A 72 -11.88 0.12 -11.34
C THR A 72 -12.00 0.35 -12.85
N ALA A 73 -11.96 -0.71 -13.66
CA ALA A 73 -12.17 -0.63 -15.10
C ALA A 73 -13.56 -0.08 -15.45
N ASP A 74 -14.61 -0.52 -14.75
CA ASP A 74 -15.98 -0.02 -14.95
C ASP A 74 -16.08 1.49 -14.66
N ILE A 75 -15.30 1.98 -13.68
CA ILE A 75 -15.22 3.42 -13.37
C ILE A 75 -14.50 4.16 -14.51
N GLU A 76 -13.40 3.60 -15.02
CA GLU A 76 -12.65 4.22 -16.12
C GLU A 76 -13.48 4.35 -17.40
N GLU A 77 -14.30 3.38 -17.73
CA GLU A 77 -15.21 3.44 -18.88
C GLU A 77 -16.27 4.53 -18.74
N ASP A 78 -16.69 4.84 -17.52
CA ASP A 78 -17.71 5.84 -17.23
C ASP A 78 -17.17 7.26 -16.98
N LEU A 79 -15.86 7.50 -17.00
CA LEU A 79 -15.26 8.80 -16.63
C LEU A 79 -15.80 9.97 -17.46
N ASP A 80 -16.13 9.74 -18.71
CA ASP A 80 -16.71 10.78 -19.58
C ASP A 80 -18.18 11.08 -19.26
N ASP A 81 -18.87 10.25 -18.46
CA ASP A 81 -20.27 10.42 -18.06
C ASP A 81 -20.39 10.98 -16.64
N GLY A 82 -20.06 12.25 -16.47
CA GLY A 82 -20.29 13.01 -15.25
C GLY A 82 -19.15 13.03 -14.23
N ALA A 83 -18.00 12.43 -14.50
CA ALA A 83 -16.79 12.67 -13.76
C ALA A 83 -16.11 13.97 -14.23
N ARG A 84 -15.36 14.62 -13.33
CA ARG A 84 -14.61 15.84 -13.65
C ARG A 84 -13.15 15.63 -13.35
N ARG A 85 -12.30 15.77 -14.36
CA ARG A 85 -10.85 15.74 -14.21
C ARG A 85 -10.36 16.87 -13.31
N ILE A 86 -9.46 16.56 -12.39
CA ILE A 86 -8.82 17.54 -11.49
C ILE A 86 -7.33 17.59 -11.87
N PRO A 87 -6.84 18.71 -12.43
CA PRO A 87 -5.41 18.95 -12.53
C PRO A 87 -4.76 18.92 -11.14
N TYR A 88 -3.55 18.37 -11.01
CA TYR A 88 -2.88 18.27 -9.72
C TYR A 88 -2.76 19.62 -9.01
N GLU A 89 -2.41 20.66 -9.74
CA GLU A 89 -2.26 22.04 -9.24
C GLU A 89 -3.57 22.66 -8.74
N GLU A 90 -4.71 22.09 -9.12
CA GLU A 90 -6.04 22.56 -8.68
C GLU A 90 -6.59 21.76 -7.51
N LEU A 91 -5.95 20.64 -7.15
CA LEU A 91 -6.43 19.73 -6.10
C LEU A 91 -6.67 20.46 -4.77
N LYS A 92 -5.80 21.39 -4.39
CA LYS A 92 -5.94 22.19 -3.17
C LYS A 92 -7.21 23.05 -3.12
N LYS A 93 -7.80 23.39 -4.26
CA LYS A 93 -9.06 24.15 -4.31
C LYS A 93 -10.26 23.26 -3.98
N GLU A 94 -10.14 21.97 -4.22
CA GLU A 94 -11.21 21.00 -4.06
C GLU A 94 -11.31 20.46 -2.63
N VAL A 95 -10.16 20.30 -1.93
CA VAL A 95 -10.08 19.60 -0.66
C VAL A 95 -9.35 20.40 0.41
N ASP A 96 -9.66 20.12 1.65
CA ASP A 96 -8.95 20.66 2.82
C ASP A 96 -7.93 19.65 3.35
N ILE A 97 -8.19 18.35 3.16
CA ILE A 97 -7.32 17.23 3.53
C ILE A 97 -7.55 16.05 2.58
N ILE A 98 -6.53 15.26 2.34
CA ILE A 98 -6.61 14.00 1.58
C ILE A 98 -6.56 12.80 2.54
N TYR A 99 -7.45 11.84 2.32
CA TYR A 99 -7.30 10.48 2.81
C TYR A 99 -6.78 9.62 1.65
N ILE A 100 -5.55 9.13 1.78
CA ILE A 100 -4.93 8.27 0.77
C ILE A 100 -5.46 6.86 1.00
N ALA A 101 -6.37 6.39 0.13
CA ALA A 101 -6.85 5.02 0.10
C ALA A 101 -6.19 4.21 -1.04
N LEU A 102 -5.18 4.79 -1.70
CA LEU A 102 -4.36 4.09 -2.67
C LEU A 102 -3.52 3.03 -1.97
N HIS A 103 -3.29 1.90 -2.65
CA HIS A 103 -2.39 0.84 -2.22
C HIS A 103 -1.23 0.66 -3.20
N GLY A 104 -0.11 0.14 -2.68
CA GLY A 104 1.07 -0.17 -3.47
C GLY A 104 1.74 1.06 -4.10
N LYS A 105 2.21 0.89 -5.33
CA LYS A 105 2.97 1.89 -6.07
C LYS A 105 2.23 3.21 -6.21
N TYR A 106 2.92 4.31 -5.95
CA TYR A 106 2.45 5.70 -5.87
C TYR A 106 1.44 5.99 -4.73
N GLY A 107 0.90 5.00 -4.05
CA GLY A 107 0.02 5.20 -2.90
C GLY A 107 0.75 5.13 -1.56
N GLU A 108 1.68 4.18 -1.43
CA GLU A 108 2.36 3.86 -0.18
C GLU A 108 3.88 4.07 -0.23
N ASP A 109 4.44 4.48 -1.37
CA ASP A 109 5.88 4.63 -1.60
C ASP A 109 6.43 6.05 -1.40
N GLY A 110 5.61 6.98 -0.95
CA GLY A 110 6.00 8.37 -0.73
C GLY A 110 5.81 9.29 -1.94
N CYS A 111 5.53 8.77 -3.13
CA CYS A 111 5.38 9.58 -4.34
C CYS A 111 4.16 10.50 -4.27
N PHE A 112 3.00 9.97 -3.94
CA PHE A 112 1.77 10.77 -3.82
C PHE A 112 1.84 11.70 -2.61
N GLN A 113 2.43 11.25 -1.50
CA GLN A 113 2.70 12.07 -0.32
C GLN A 113 3.57 13.28 -0.69
N GLY A 114 4.64 13.07 -1.48
CA GLY A 114 5.51 14.15 -1.95
C GLY A 114 4.78 15.17 -2.83
N LEU A 115 3.89 14.73 -3.69
CA LEU A 115 3.02 15.62 -4.46
C LEU A 115 2.14 16.46 -3.53
N LEU A 116 1.51 15.85 -2.52
CA LEU A 116 0.65 16.57 -1.57
C LEU A 116 1.43 17.58 -0.72
N GLU A 117 2.65 17.26 -0.32
CA GLU A 117 3.53 18.20 0.37
C GLU A 117 3.90 19.41 -0.50
N LEU A 118 4.27 19.19 -1.76
CA LEU A 118 4.55 20.27 -2.72
C LEU A 118 3.33 21.18 -2.95
N LEU A 119 2.12 20.61 -2.95
CA LEU A 119 0.87 21.36 -3.07
C LEU A 119 0.41 21.96 -1.73
N ASN A 120 1.12 21.68 -0.63
CA ASN A 120 0.74 22.09 0.72
C ASN A 120 -0.69 21.65 1.08
N ILE A 121 -1.00 20.37 0.83
CA ILE A 121 -2.28 19.71 1.15
C ILE A 121 -2.01 18.72 2.29
N PRO A 122 -2.66 18.86 3.44
CA PRO A 122 -2.60 17.86 4.51
C PRO A 122 -3.13 16.50 4.05
N TYR A 123 -2.57 15.42 4.57
CA TYR A 123 -3.03 14.08 4.27
C TYR A 123 -2.97 13.16 5.50
N VAL A 124 -3.71 12.05 5.43
CA VAL A 124 -3.71 11.00 6.44
C VAL A 124 -2.74 9.91 6.01
N GLY A 125 -1.85 9.51 6.91
CA GLY A 125 -0.86 8.46 6.69
C GLY A 125 0.55 8.88 7.04
N SER A 126 1.51 8.02 6.72
CA SER A 126 2.94 8.26 6.92
C SER A 126 3.47 9.29 5.92
N GLY A 127 4.49 10.07 6.32
CA GLY A 127 5.15 11.03 5.44
C GLY A 127 6.05 10.37 4.39
N VAL A 128 6.60 11.18 3.48
CA VAL A 128 7.38 10.74 2.32
C VAL A 128 8.47 9.73 2.68
N LEU A 129 9.34 10.08 3.63
CA LEU A 129 10.49 9.22 4.00
C LEU A 129 10.02 7.89 4.59
N ALA A 130 9.06 7.91 5.52
CA ALA A 130 8.58 6.70 6.17
C ALA A 130 7.87 5.77 5.18
N SER A 131 7.08 6.33 4.26
CA SER A 131 6.40 5.58 3.19
C SER A 131 7.42 4.93 2.25
N ALA A 132 8.40 5.68 1.76
CA ALA A 132 9.44 5.16 0.88
C ALA A 132 10.26 4.04 1.53
N LEU A 133 10.67 4.23 2.78
CA LEU A 133 11.43 3.22 3.54
C LEU A 133 10.58 1.98 3.87
N GLY A 134 9.29 2.18 4.22
CA GLY A 134 8.37 1.08 4.53
C GLY A 134 8.07 0.22 3.31
N MET A 135 8.00 0.82 2.12
CA MET A 135 7.76 0.10 0.87
C MET A 135 8.98 -0.73 0.45
N ASP A 136 10.20 -0.20 0.62
CA ASP A 136 11.43 -0.92 0.30
C ASP A 136 11.79 -1.91 1.42
N LYS A 137 11.42 -3.19 1.22
CA LYS A 137 11.62 -4.26 2.22
C LYS A 137 13.08 -4.44 2.62
N TYR A 138 14.01 -4.24 1.69
CA TYR A 138 15.44 -4.35 2.00
C TYR A 138 15.91 -3.23 2.91
N MET A 139 15.56 -1.99 2.59
CA MET A 139 15.92 -0.84 3.41
C MET A 139 15.23 -0.86 4.77
N ALA A 140 13.95 -1.23 4.82
CA ALA A 140 13.21 -1.40 6.07
C ALA A 140 13.91 -2.41 7.01
N ARG A 141 14.30 -3.59 6.49
CA ARG A 141 15.01 -4.62 7.28
C ARG A 141 16.36 -4.12 7.77
N ARG A 142 17.12 -3.45 6.90
CA ARG A 142 18.41 -2.90 7.31
C ARG A 142 18.29 -1.90 8.46
N LEU A 143 17.29 -1.02 8.40
CA LEU A 143 17.05 -0.07 9.49
C LEU A 143 16.61 -0.76 10.77
N LEU A 144 15.67 -1.71 10.69
CA LEU A 144 15.23 -2.47 11.86
C LEU A 144 16.37 -3.26 12.52
N SER A 145 17.24 -3.87 11.72
CA SER A 145 18.43 -4.57 12.24
C SER A 145 19.42 -3.62 12.93
N LEU A 146 19.60 -2.40 12.45
CA LEU A 146 20.44 -1.39 13.11
C LEU A 146 19.88 -0.96 14.48
N GLU A 147 18.55 -1.02 14.64
CA GLU A 147 17.87 -0.77 15.92
C GLU A 147 17.81 -2.01 16.83
N GLY A 148 18.48 -3.11 16.45
CA GLY A 148 18.54 -4.35 17.23
C GLY A 148 17.27 -5.19 17.17
N ILE A 149 16.40 -4.97 16.18
CA ILE A 149 15.22 -5.81 15.93
C ILE A 149 15.63 -6.96 15.03
N ASP A 150 15.29 -8.18 15.42
CA ASP A 150 15.53 -9.38 14.63
C ASP A 150 14.78 -9.32 13.30
N VAL A 151 15.48 -9.59 12.22
CA VAL A 151 14.95 -9.63 10.86
C VAL A 151 15.43 -10.89 10.16
N PRO A 152 14.67 -11.40 9.16
CA PRO A 152 15.11 -12.53 8.36
C PRO A 152 16.47 -12.28 7.71
N GLY A 153 17.33 -13.30 7.65
CA GLY A 153 18.49 -13.30 6.78
C GLY A 153 18.04 -13.00 5.35
N THR A 154 18.66 -11.97 4.70
CA THR A 154 18.15 -11.42 3.45
C THR A 154 19.28 -11.13 2.50
N ALA A 155 19.22 -11.64 1.26
CA ALA A 155 20.03 -11.21 0.13
C ALA A 155 19.19 -10.38 -0.85
N ARG A 156 19.76 -9.28 -1.33
CA ARG A 156 19.22 -8.51 -2.44
C ARG A 156 19.95 -8.89 -3.72
N LEU A 157 19.20 -9.07 -4.79
CA LEU A 157 19.70 -9.31 -6.15
C LEU A 157 19.22 -8.19 -7.06
N SER A 158 20.11 -7.60 -7.84
CA SER A 158 19.74 -6.77 -8.97
C SER A 158 19.57 -7.63 -10.22
N LEU A 159 18.79 -7.13 -11.19
CA LEU A 159 18.60 -7.82 -12.47
C LEU A 159 19.94 -8.01 -13.21
N ASP A 160 20.84 -7.02 -13.14
CA ASP A 160 22.14 -7.08 -13.79
C ASP A 160 23.03 -8.18 -13.18
N GLU A 161 23.08 -8.29 -11.85
CA GLU A 161 23.81 -9.35 -11.15
C GLU A 161 23.27 -10.73 -11.51
N TRP A 162 21.94 -10.90 -11.46
CA TRP A 162 21.29 -12.16 -11.82
C TRP A 162 21.59 -12.57 -13.25
N THR A 163 21.48 -11.64 -14.21
CA THR A 163 21.71 -11.89 -15.63
C THR A 163 23.18 -12.28 -15.90
N ALA A 164 24.13 -11.74 -15.12
CA ALA A 164 25.55 -12.00 -15.30
C ALA A 164 25.95 -13.42 -14.86
N ASP A 165 25.41 -13.93 -13.74
CA ASP A 165 25.78 -15.25 -13.20
C ASP A 165 24.64 -15.91 -12.41
N PRO A 166 23.55 -16.36 -13.05
CA PRO A 166 22.44 -17.00 -12.36
C PRO A 166 22.85 -18.27 -11.57
N ALA A 167 23.76 -19.08 -12.16
CA ALA A 167 24.18 -20.34 -11.55
C ALA A 167 25.03 -20.13 -10.30
N GLY A 168 26.02 -19.23 -10.35
CA GLY A 168 26.84 -18.90 -9.18
C GLY A 168 26.04 -18.25 -8.07
N ILE A 169 25.07 -17.39 -8.40
CA ILE A 169 24.15 -16.79 -7.43
C ILE A 169 23.28 -17.87 -6.78
N ALA A 170 22.71 -18.80 -7.55
CA ALA A 170 21.89 -19.89 -7.00
C ALA A 170 22.68 -20.73 -5.99
N VAL A 171 23.93 -21.12 -6.32
CA VAL A 171 24.82 -21.85 -5.41
C VAL A 171 25.13 -21.04 -4.12
N ARG A 172 25.35 -19.73 -4.26
CA ARG A 172 25.59 -18.85 -3.12
C ARG A 172 24.39 -18.80 -2.20
N LEU A 173 23.18 -18.59 -2.73
CA LEU A 173 21.94 -18.48 -1.97
C LEU A 173 21.58 -19.79 -1.27
N GLU A 174 21.75 -20.93 -1.95
CA GLU A 174 21.56 -22.23 -1.33
C GLU A 174 22.49 -22.44 -0.14
N ARG A 175 23.75 -22.03 -0.26
CA ARG A 175 24.70 -22.13 0.86
C ARG A 175 24.38 -21.16 2.01
N GLU A 176 23.84 -19.97 1.69
CA GLU A 176 23.56 -18.91 2.67
C GLU A 176 22.29 -19.19 3.47
N PHE A 177 21.21 -19.56 2.80
CA PHE A 177 19.89 -19.73 3.41
C PHE A 177 19.42 -21.20 3.47
N GLY A 178 19.88 -22.04 2.55
CA GLY A 178 19.30 -23.37 2.35
C GLY A 178 17.86 -23.31 1.81
N PHE A 179 17.13 -24.40 1.98
CA PHE A 179 15.72 -24.50 1.63
C PHE A 179 14.88 -24.99 2.81
N PRO A 180 13.61 -24.54 2.95
CA PRO A 180 12.97 -23.58 2.07
C PRO A 180 13.49 -22.14 2.28
N CYS A 181 13.44 -21.33 1.21
CA CYS A 181 13.65 -19.90 1.26
C CYS A 181 12.47 -19.15 0.61
N VAL A 182 12.43 -17.82 0.71
CA VAL A 182 11.37 -16.99 0.15
C VAL A 182 11.98 -16.03 -0.87
N VAL A 183 11.41 -16.01 -2.07
CA VAL A 183 11.76 -15.06 -3.13
C VAL A 183 10.62 -14.07 -3.32
N LYS A 184 10.94 -12.78 -3.45
CA LYS A 184 9.94 -11.73 -3.64
C LYS A 184 10.51 -10.45 -4.22
N PRO A 185 9.70 -9.62 -4.93
CA PRO A 185 10.08 -8.27 -5.31
C PRO A 185 10.36 -7.39 -4.09
N THR A 186 11.29 -6.46 -4.20
CA THR A 186 11.66 -5.58 -3.08
C THR A 186 10.57 -4.59 -2.73
N ARG A 187 9.87 -4.01 -3.74
CA ARG A 187 8.96 -2.86 -3.58
C ARG A 187 7.52 -3.13 -4.02
N GLU A 188 7.10 -4.37 -4.06
CA GLU A 188 5.71 -4.73 -4.32
C GLU A 188 4.95 -5.06 -3.02
N GLY A 189 3.64 -4.82 -3.01
CA GLY A 189 2.75 -5.10 -1.89
C GLY A 189 1.97 -6.41 -2.05
N CYS A 190 1.03 -6.64 -1.13
CA CYS A 190 -0.01 -7.68 -1.14
C CYS A 190 0.44 -9.09 -1.56
N SER A 191 1.65 -9.50 -1.23
CA SER A 191 2.21 -10.81 -1.61
C SER A 191 2.36 -11.04 -3.12
N THR A 192 2.40 -9.98 -3.93
CA THR A 192 2.65 -10.06 -5.37
C THR A 192 3.99 -10.75 -5.60
N ALA A 193 3.98 -11.83 -6.40
CA ALA A 193 5.15 -12.65 -6.76
C ALA A 193 6.01 -13.09 -5.55
N VAL A 194 5.40 -13.28 -4.37
CA VAL A 194 6.04 -13.92 -3.22
C VAL A 194 5.98 -15.42 -3.43
N THR A 195 7.15 -16.07 -3.49
CA THR A 195 7.25 -17.50 -3.75
C THR A 195 8.10 -18.18 -2.68
N ARG A 196 7.56 -19.21 -2.04
CA ARG A 196 8.36 -20.16 -1.26
C ARG A 196 9.05 -21.12 -2.23
N VAL A 197 10.34 -21.29 -2.05
CA VAL A 197 11.20 -22.14 -2.85
C VAL A 197 11.72 -23.27 -1.99
N ASP A 198 11.40 -24.50 -2.34
CA ASP A 198 11.76 -25.69 -1.56
C ASP A 198 12.99 -26.44 -2.11
N SER A 199 13.46 -26.05 -3.30
CA SER A 199 14.61 -26.70 -3.95
C SER A 199 15.37 -25.76 -4.89
N THR A 200 16.63 -26.08 -5.20
CA THR A 200 17.46 -25.34 -6.16
C THR A 200 16.79 -25.21 -7.54
N GLY A 201 16.03 -26.23 -7.96
CA GLY A 201 15.37 -26.22 -9.28
C GLY A 201 14.24 -25.20 -9.38
N GLU A 202 13.65 -24.77 -8.27
CA GLU A 202 12.57 -23.79 -8.22
C GLU A 202 13.09 -22.34 -8.08
N LEU A 203 14.38 -22.17 -7.70
CA LEU A 203 14.92 -20.84 -7.38
C LEU A 203 14.95 -19.93 -8.59
N ALA A 204 15.47 -20.38 -9.72
CA ALA A 204 15.60 -19.55 -10.92
C ALA A 204 14.24 -19.11 -11.46
N PRO A 205 13.23 -19.98 -11.64
CA PRO A 205 11.90 -19.53 -12.04
C PRO A 205 11.27 -18.52 -11.10
N ALA A 206 11.45 -18.67 -9.77
CA ALA A 206 10.92 -17.75 -8.77
C ALA A 206 11.58 -16.37 -8.84
N VAL A 207 12.91 -16.33 -9.01
CA VAL A 207 13.68 -15.08 -9.17
C VAL A 207 13.30 -14.36 -10.47
N GLU A 208 13.17 -15.09 -11.58
CA GLU A 208 12.77 -14.52 -12.87
C GLU A 208 11.34 -13.97 -12.84
N GLU A 209 10.42 -14.64 -12.15
CA GLU A 209 9.06 -14.13 -11.96
C GLU A 209 9.07 -12.85 -11.12
N ALA A 210 9.84 -12.81 -10.03
CA ALA A 210 9.92 -11.61 -9.18
C ALA A 210 10.54 -10.41 -9.93
N PHE A 211 11.48 -10.61 -10.84
CA PHE A 211 12.04 -9.55 -11.68
C PHE A 211 11.07 -8.96 -12.71
N ARG A 212 9.92 -9.59 -12.97
CA ARG A 212 8.87 -8.97 -13.79
C ARG A 212 8.18 -7.80 -13.09
N TRP A 213 8.31 -7.74 -11.78
CA TRP A 213 7.62 -6.76 -10.92
C TRP A 213 8.54 -5.68 -10.39
N ASP A 214 9.81 -5.99 -10.14
CA ASP A 214 10.80 -5.04 -9.64
C ASP A 214 12.19 -5.36 -10.21
N ASN A 215 13.04 -4.35 -10.36
CA ASN A 215 14.45 -4.51 -10.77
C ASN A 215 15.33 -5.05 -9.64
N ASP A 216 14.81 -5.12 -8.42
CA ASP A 216 15.46 -5.67 -7.25
C ASP A 216 14.60 -6.78 -6.65
N VAL A 217 15.20 -7.93 -6.40
CA VAL A 217 14.55 -9.10 -5.81
C VAL A 217 15.21 -9.43 -4.49
N LEU A 218 14.42 -9.83 -3.50
CA LEU A 218 14.89 -10.36 -2.23
C LEU A 218 14.79 -11.89 -2.22
N VAL A 219 15.83 -12.51 -1.69
CA VAL A 219 15.81 -13.89 -1.26
C VAL A 219 16.06 -13.92 0.23
N GLU A 220 15.19 -14.59 0.98
CA GLU A 220 15.18 -14.58 2.44
C GLU A 220 15.08 -15.97 3.00
N GLU A 221 15.62 -16.17 4.20
CA GLU A 221 15.35 -17.39 4.96
C GLU A 221 13.84 -17.53 5.22
N TYR A 222 13.34 -18.74 5.16
CA TYR A 222 11.96 -19.05 5.51
C TYR A 222 11.82 -19.24 7.02
N ILE A 223 11.12 -18.32 7.68
CA ILE A 223 10.85 -18.39 9.11
C ILE A 223 9.48 -19.04 9.33
N ARG A 224 9.47 -20.17 10.06
CA ARG A 224 8.22 -20.80 10.49
C ARG A 224 7.70 -20.13 11.74
N GLY A 225 6.43 -19.79 11.75
CA GLY A 225 5.81 -19.17 12.92
C GLY A 225 4.43 -18.60 12.63
N MET A 226 3.91 -17.91 13.64
CA MET A 226 2.65 -17.18 13.56
C MET A 226 2.89 -15.85 12.84
N GLU A 227 2.03 -15.51 11.88
CA GLU A 227 2.04 -14.20 11.25
C GLU A 227 1.08 -13.25 11.97
N VAL A 228 1.61 -12.13 12.47
CA VAL A 228 0.83 -11.13 13.19
C VAL A 228 0.99 -9.76 12.56
N THR A 229 -0.09 -8.97 12.60
CA THR A 229 -0.11 -7.57 12.19
C THR A 229 -0.46 -6.70 13.38
N CYS A 230 0.28 -5.62 13.59
CA CYS A 230 0.03 -4.64 14.62
C CYS A 230 -0.14 -3.25 13.98
N GLY A 231 -1.33 -2.69 14.09
CA GLY A 231 -1.58 -1.31 13.68
C GLY A 231 -0.97 -0.31 14.66
N VAL A 232 -0.47 0.81 14.14
CA VAL A 232 0.06 1.91 14.96
C VAL A 232 -0.69 3.19 14.58
N VAL A 233 -1.19 3.92 15.58
CA VAL A 233 -1.89 5.19 15.40
C VAL A 233 -1.20 6.32 16.16
N GLY A 234 -1.26 7.53 15.62
CA GLY A 234 -0.63 8.72 16.20
C GLY A 234 0.71 9.05 15.55
N THR A 235 1.20 10.26 15.84
CA THR A 235 2.45 10.80 15.26
C THR A 235 3.50 11.12 16.32
N VAL A 236 3.15 11.89 17.35
CA VAL A 236 4.07 12.33 18.41
C VAL A 236 4.22 11.26 19.49
N ASN A 237 3.12 10.61 19.85
CA ASN A 237 3.09 9.51 20.82
C ASN A 237 2.37 8.33 20.14
N PRO A 238 3.09 7.53 19.34
CA PRO A 238 2.49 6.42 18.62
C PRO A 238 1.94 5.37 19.60
N LEU A 239 0.70 4.93 19.36
CA LEU A 239 0.04 3.88 20.12
C LEU A 239 -0.04 2.62 19.27
N ALA A 240 0.60 1.54 19.72
CA ALA A 240 0.43 0.22 19.14
C ALA A 240 -0.94 -0.34 19.53
N LEU A 241 -1.70 -0.79 18.56
CA LEU A 241 -2.97 -1.47 18.74
C LEU A 241 -2.73 -2.94 19.13
N THR A 242 -3.78 -3.63 19.54
CA THR A 242 -3.69 -5.08 19.80
C THR A 242 -3.28 -5.81 18.52
N PRO A 243 -2.21 -6.60 18.53
CA PRO A 243 -1.85 -7.42 17.39
C PRO A 243 -2.96 -8.40 17.02
N SER A 244 -3.15 -8.65 15.74
CA SER A 244 -4.05 -9.66 15.20
C SER A 244 -3.25 -10.69 14.42
N GLU A 245 -3.65 -11.95 14.53
CA GLU A 245 -3.12 -13.05 13.73
C GLU A 245 -3.97 -13.20 12.48
N THR A 246 -3.32 -13.37 11.32
CA THR A 246 -3.97 -13.81 10.10
C THR A 246 -3.59 -15.28 9.87
N ILE A 247 -4.60 -16.14 9.84
CA ILE A 247 -4.39 -17.57 9.59
C ILE A 247 -4.56 -17.79 8.08
N PRO A 248 -3.46 -18.07 7.35
CA PRO A 248 -3.52 -18.32 5.93
C PRO A 248 -4.18 -19.67 5.62
N THR A 249 -4.80 -19.79 4.44
CA THR A 249 -5.34 -21.05 3.93
C THR A 249 -4.24 -22.00 3.42
N ALA A 250 -3.05 -21.47 3.14
CA ALA A 250 -1.86 -22.18 2.68
C ALA A 250 -0.63 -21.78 3.51
N GLU A 251 0.55 -22.32 3.15
CA GLU A 251 1.80 -22.04 3.88
C GLU A 251 2.34 -20.59 3.74
N ILE A 252 1.81 -19.82 2.81
CA ILE A 252 2.08 -18.38 2.61
C ILE A 252 0.76 -17.64 2.63
N LEU A 253 0.77 -16.45 3.22
CA LEU A 253 -0.36 -15.54 3.24
C LEU A 253 -0.51 -14.86 1.86
N PHE A 254 -1.47 -15.33 1.06
CA PHE A 254 -1.79 -14.76 -0.24
C PHE A 254 -2.73 -13.54 -0.15
N LEU A 255 -2.90 -12.86 -1.29
CA LEU A 255 -3.77 -11.69 -1.42
C LEU A 255 -5.22 -12.02 -1.00
N GLU A 256 -5.70 -13.17 -1.42
CA GLU A 256 -7.05 -13.67 -1.14
C GLU A 256 -7.29 -13.87 0.35
N ASP A 257 -6.28 -14.31 1.10
CA ASP A 257 -6.37 -14.50 2.56
C ASP A 257 -6.43 -13.15 3.29
N LYS A 258 -5.85 -12.09 2.72
CA LYS A 258 -5.82 -10.74 3.31
C LYS A 258 -7.12 -9.97 3.10
N PHE A 259 -7.85 -10.22 2.02
CA PHE A 259 -8.99 -9.41 1.56
C PHE A 259 -10.22 -10.26 1.26
N LEU A 260 -10.93 -10.72 2.26
CA LEU A 260 -12.34 -11.20 2.26
C LEU A 260 -12.75 -12.30 1.27
N TYR A 261 -11.96 -12.66 0.27
CA TYR A 261 -12.26 -13.71 -0.70
C TYR A 261 -11.61 -15.04 -0.35
N GLY A 262 -10.66 -15.04 0.57
CA GLY A 262 -10.03 -16.24 1.08
C GLY A 262 -10.84 -16.90 2.20
N GLN A 263 -10.52 -18.16 2.49
CA GLN A 263 -11.09 -18.90 3.62
C GLN A 263 -10.26 -18.71 4.91
N GLY A 264 -9.30 -17.77 4.91
CA GLY A 264 -8.48 -17.42 6.06
C GLY A 264 -9.29 -16.74 7.17
N GLU A 265 -8.93 -16.98 8.42
CA GLU A 265 -9.55 -16.37 9.61
C GLU A 265 -8.62 -15.32 10.22
N ASN A 266 -9.16 -14.17 10.58
CA ASN A 266 -8.49 -13.19 11.43
C ASN A 266 -8.93 -13.40 12.89
N LYS A 267 -7.98 -13.61 13.79
CA LYS A 267 -8.20 -13.75 15.24
C LYS A 267 -7.55 -12.66 16.05
#